data_72799844629915d438a4e264e3f716e9
#
_entry.id   72799844629915d438a4e264e3f716e9
#
_cell.length_a   1.000
_cell.length_b   1.000
_cell.length_c   1.000
_cell.angle_alpha   90.00
_cell.angle_beta   90.00
_cell.angle_gamma   90.00
#
_symmetry.space_group_name_H-M   'P 1'
#
loop_
_entity.id
_entity.type
_entity.pdbx_description
1 polymer ?
#
loop_
_entity_poly.entity_id
_entity_poly.type
_entity_poly.pdbx_seq_one_letter_code
_entity_poly.pdbx_strand_id
1 'polypeptide(L)'
;MIDNVSKTGGHLGAGLGVVELTVALHYIFKTPNDQLIWDVGHQTYPHKILTKRKNMMHTLRQGKGLSGFTKRSESIYDPFGAAHASTSISAALGILVGSKIRKTNKKVVAVIGDGAMTAGMAYEALNNAGAMKYPLILILNDNDMSIAPPVGAMSAYLSKLISSG
;
A
#
# COMPACT_ATOMS: atom_id res chain seq x y z
N MET A 1 15.68 9.92 0.32
CA MET A 1 15.32 8.68 -0.42
C MET A 1 16.24 8.44 -1.60
N ILE A 2 16.33 9.34 -2.54
CA ILE A 2 17.15 9.21 -3.77
C ILE A 2 18.60 8.79 -3.44
N ASP A 3 19.29 9.54 -2.58
CA ASP A 3 20.67 9.25 -2.21
C ASP A 3 20.92 7.83 -1.63
N ASN A 4 19.97 7.28 -0.89
CA ASN A 4 20.11 5.93 -0.35
C ASN A 4 19.77 4.87 -1.41
N VAL A 5 18.65 5.03 -2.12
CA VAL A 5 18.19 4.03 -3.09
C VAL A 5 19.11 3.93 -4.31
N SER A 6 19.77 5.03 -4.70
CA SER A 6 20.81 5.00 -5.75
C SER A 6 22.00 4.10 -5.39
N LYS A 7 22.26 3.89 -4.11
CA LYS A 7 23.36 3.05 -3.59
C LYS A 7 22.89 1.61 -3.30
N THR A 8 21.71 1.47 -2.68
CA THR A 8 21.20 0.16 -2.25
C THR A 8 20.43 -0.60 -3.31
N GLY A 9 19.97 0.12 -4.34
CA GLY A 9 18.98 -0.38 -5.29
C GLY A 9 17.57 -0.39 -4.68
N GLY A 10 16.56 -0.53 -5.52
CA GLY A 10 15.17 -0.61 -5.08
C GLY A 10 14.19 0.05 -6.05
N HIS A 11 12.94 0.17 -5.62
CA HIS A 11 11.83 0.71 -6.40
C HIS A 11 11.76 2.25 -6.25
N LEU A 12 12.73 2.95 -6.83
CA LEU A 12 12.84 4.41 -6.67
C LEU A 12 11.64 5.14 -7.27
N GLY A 13 11.30 4.85 -8.52
CA GLY A 13 10.19 5.49 -9.22
C GLY A 13 8.86 5.33 -8.51
N ALA A 14 8.54 4.09 -8.10
CA ALA A 14 7.33 3.81 -7.34
C ALA A 14 7.28 4.55 -6.00
N GLY A 15 8.42 4.67 -5.31
CA GLY A 15 8.52 5.45 -4.07
C GLY A 15 8.37 6.95 -4.29
N LEU A 16 8.93 7.50 -5.38
CA LEU A 16 8.79 8.91 -5.72
C LEU A 16 7.35 9.28 -6.08
N GLY A 17 6.66 8.42 -6.82
CA GLY A 17 5.28 8.65 -7.26
C GLY A 17 4.22 8.67 -6.15
N VAL A 18 4.58 8.33 -4.91
CA VAL A 18 3.66 8.33 -3.76
C VAL A 18 4.12 9.19 -2.59
N VAL A 19 5.07 10.10 -2.80
CA VAL A 19 5.57 10.96 -1.72
C VAL A 19 4.46 11.82 -1.16
N GLU A 20 3.75 12.56 -2.01
CA GLU A 20 2.66 13.46 -1.62
C GLU A 20 1.50 12.69 -1.00
N LEU A 21 1.11 11.57 -1.60
CA LEU A 21 0.09 10.69 -1.07
C LEU A 21 0.47 10.18 0.33
N THR A 22 1.71 9.74 0.51
CA THR A 22 2.19 9.24 1.81
C THR A 22 2.17 10.33 2.86
N VAL A 23 2.61 11.53 2.54
CA VAL A 23 2.57 12.68 3.45
C VAL A 23 1.13 13.02 3.84
N ALA A 24 0.22 13.09 2.86
CA ALA A 24 -1.19 13.37 3.09
C ALA A 24 -1.85 12.30 3.99
N LEU A 25 -1.57 11.02 3.75
CA LEU A 25 -2.08 9.92 4.57
C LEU A 25 -1.58 10.01 6.02
N HIS A 26 -0.30 10.26 6.22
CA HIS A 26 0.26 10.41 7.56
C HIS A 26 -0.19 11.70 8.27
N TYR A 27 -0.60 12.72 7.52
CA TYR A 27 -1.17 13.93 8.08
C TYR A 27 -2.62 13.72 8.56
N ILE A 28 -3.42 12.97 7.78
CA ILE A 28 -4.86 12.77 8.04
C ILE A 28 -5.11 11.65 9.05
N PHE A 29 -4.40 10.53 8.92
CA PHE A 29 -4.63 9.32 9.71
C PHE A 29 -3.69 9.22 10.91
N LYS A 30 -4.25 8.90 12.07
CA LYS A 30 -3.49 8.78 13.33
C LYS A 30 -2.79 7.43 13.44
N THR A 31 -1.76 7.21 12.61
CA THR A 31 -0.96 5.98 12.66
C THR A 31 -0.10 5.91 13.92
N PRO A 32 0.14 4.76 14.54
CA PRO A 32 -0.25 3.41 14.11
C PRO A 32 -1.64 2.95 14.57
N ASN A 33 -2.45 3.80 15.22
CA ASN A 33 -3.81 3.42 15.59
C ASN A 33 -4.67 3.18 14.34
N ASP A 34 -4.73 4.16 13.44
CA ASP A 34 -5.24 3.97 12.10
C ASP A 34 -4.22 3.19 11.28
N GLN A 35 -4.66 2.36 10.36
CA GLN A 35 -3.81 1.37 9.69
C GLN A 35 -3.69 1.68 8.21
N LEU A 36 -2.47 1.84 7.73
CA LEU A 36 -2.15 2.01 6.31
C LEU A 36 -1.59 0.70 5.76
N ILE A 37 -2.24 0.11 4.78
CA ILE A 37 -1.83 -1.12 4.12
C ILE A 37 -1.47 -0.79 2.68
N TRP A 38 -0.23 -1.12 2.34
CA TRP A 38 0.33 -0.86 1.03
C TRP A 38 0.38 -2.15 0.23
N ASP A 39 -0.30 -2.18 -0.91
CA ASP A 39 -0.25 -3.34 -1.79
C ASP A 39 1.17 -3.56 -2.32
N VAL A 40 1.62 -4.81 -2.36
CA VAL A 40 3.03 -5.16 -2.58
C VAL A 40 3.98 -4.54 -1.55
N GLY A 41 3.87 -3.25 -1.28
CA GLY A 41 4.72 -2.51 -0.36
C GLY A 41 6.03 -2.00 -0.97
N HIS A 42 6.20 -2.10 -2.28
CA HIS A 42 7.40 -1.64 -3.00
C HIS A 42 7.52 -0.11 -3.02
N GLN A 43 6.40 0.62 -2.87
CA GLN A 43 6.32 2.07 -2.84
C GLN A 43 6.48 2.68 -1.44
N THR A 44 6.79 1.90 -0.41
CA THR A 44 6.71 2.32 1.00
C THR A 44 7.95 3.03 1.55
N TYR A 45 8.89 3.44 0.72
CA TYR A 45 10.09 4.13 1.21
C TYR A 45 9.78 5.47 1.89
N PRO A 46 8.87 6.33 1.37
CA PRO A 46 8.42 7.52 2.10
C PRO A 46 7.77 7.19 3.44
N HIS A 47 6.93 6.15 3.47
CA HIS A 47 6.31 5.64 4.70
C HIS A 47 7.37 5.24 5.75
N LYS A 48 8.42 4.53 5.36
CA LYS A 48 9.53 4.16 6.26
C LYS A 48 10.25 5.40 6.80
N ILE A 49 10.49 6.39 5.96
CA ILE A 49 11.14 7.65 6.35
C ILE A 49 10.29 8.36 7.41
N LEU A 50 9.00 8.53 7.17
CA LEU A 50 8.07 9.21 8.10
C LEU A 50 7.87 8.44 9.41
N THR A 51 8.05 7.13 9.39
CA THR A 51 7.85 6.24 10.54
C THR A 51 9.15 5.87 11.25
N LYS A 52 10.04 6.85 11.43
CA LYS A 52 11.27 6.79 12.23
C LYS A 52 12.39 5.89 11.68
N ARG A 53 12.32 5.45 10.44
CA ARG A 53 13.36 4.60 9.81
C ARG A 53 14.29 5.37 8.88
N LYS A 54 14.20 6.71 8.85
CA LYS A 54 15.02 7.59 8.00
C LYS A 54 16.52 7.29 8.12
N ASN A 55 17.01 7.17 9.36
CA ASN A 55 18.44 6.97 9.63
C ASN A 55 18.93 5.56 9.25
N MET A 56 18.03 4.61 9.01
CA MET A 56 18.34 3.25 8.59
C MET A 56 18.20 3.03 7.09
N MET A 57 17.77 4.04 6.32
CA MET A 57 17.52 3.89 4.88
C MET A 57 18.74 3.45 4.08
N HIS A 58 19.96 3.71 4.57
CA HIS A 58 21.20 3.22 3.97
C HIS A 58 21.35 1.69 4.02
N THR A 59 20.55 1.00 4.85
CA THR A 59 20.54 -0.47 4.96
C THR A 59 19.40 -1.12 4.17
N LEU A 60 18.66 -0.34 3.39
CA LEU A 60 17.49 -0.83 2.64
C LEU A 60 17.88 -2.01 1.73
N ARG A 61 17.13 -3.12 1.82
CA ARG A 61 17.34 -4.35 1.04
C ARG A 61 18.69 -5.04 1.29
N GLN A 62 19.43 -4.63 2.32
CA GLN A 62 20.65 -5.29 2.73
C GLN A 62 20.38 -6.36 3.78
N GLY A 63 21.30 -7.34 3.90
CA GLY A 63 21.21 -8.36 4.95
C GLY A 63 21.14 -7.72 6.35
N LYS A 64 20.20 -8.14 7.18
CA LYS A 64 19.92 -7.58 8.51
C LYS A 64 19.49 -6.09 8.52
N GLY A 65 19.28 -5.48 7.35
CA GLY A 65 18.79 -4.11 7.19
C GLY A 65 17.29 -4.02 6.99
N LEU A 66 16.85 -2.84 6.54
CA LEU A 66 15.45 -2.60 6.25
C LEU A 66 14.95 -3.43 5.07
N SER A 67 13.78 -4.02 5.23
CA SER A 67 13.06 -4.70 4.14
C SER A 67 12.71 -3.73 3.01
N GLY A 68 12.72 -4.21 1.78
CA GLY A 68 12.23 -3.47 0.62
C GLY A 68 10.70 -3.30 0.58
N PHE A 69 9.99 -3.95 1.50
CA PHE A 69 8.53 -3.96 1.63
C PHE A 69 8.14 -3.68 3.08
N THR A 70 6.85 -3.51 3.36
CA THR A 70 6.37 -3.45 4.75
C THR A 70 6.62 -4.78 5.46
N LYS A 71 7.02 -4.70 6.73
CA LYS A 71 7.34 -5.89 7.54
C LYS A 71 6.95 -5.67 8.99
N ARG A 72 6.02 -6.47 9.50
CA ARG A 72 5.46 -6.33 10.86
C ARG A 72 6.51 -6.38 11.97
N SER A 73 7.56 -7.19 11.80
CA SER A 73 8.66 -7.28 12.77
C SER A 73 9.62 -6.09 12.72
N GLU A 74 9.49 -5.22 11.73
CA GLU A 74 10.35 -4.05 11.56
C GLU A 74 9.76 -2.81 12.23
N SER A 75 8.43 -2.67 12.20
CA SER A 75 7.77 -1.46 12.72
C SER A 75 6.31 -1.72 13.08
N ILE A 76 5.85 -1.07 14.18
CA ILE A 76 4.43 -1.04 14.55
C ILE A 76 3.56 -0.29 13.53
N TYR A 77 4.17 0.50 12.66
CA TYR A 77 3.51 1.22 11.56
C TYR A 77 3.28 0.34 10.33
N ASP A 78 3.81 -0.89 10.32
CA ASP A 78 3.62 -1.87 9.27
C ASP A 78 2.61 -2.93 9.73
N PRO A 79 1.29 -2.68 9.65
CA PRO A 79 0.27 -3.57 10.21
C PRO A 79 0.17 -4.90 9.47
N PHE A 80 0.66 -4.94 8.23
CA PHE A 80 0.65 -6.11 7.37
C PHE A 80 2.00 -6.26 6.66
N GLY A 81 2.53 -7.47 6.64
CA GLY A 81 3.71 -7.82 5.85
C GLY A 81 3.30 -8.03 4.39
N ALA A 82 3.93 -7.31 3.49
CA ALA A 82 3.63 -7.36 2.06
C ALA A 82 4.79 -7.99 1.26
N ALA A 83 4.69 -8.02 -0.01
CA ALA A 83 5.57 -8.37 -1.11
C ALA A 83 4.81 -9.09 -2.24
N HIS A 84 3.57 -9.53 -1.99
CA HIS A 84 2.69 -10.12 -3.00
C HIS A 84 1.61 -9.12 -3.41
N ALA A 85 1.37 -8.98 -4.71
CA ALA A 85 0.35 -8.11 -5.25
C ALA A 85 -1.07 -8.55 -4.86
N SER A 86 -1.98 -7.59 -4.80
CA SER A 86 -3.43 -7.78 -4.67
C SER A 86 -3.90 -8.29 -3.30
N THR A 87 -3.04 -8.24 -2.28
CA THR A 87 -3.35 -8.74 -0.93
C THR A 87 -3.91 -7.65 0.00
N SER A 88 -3.72 -6.37 -0.33
CA SER A 88 -3.99 -5.25 0.57
C SER A 88 -5.46 -5.12 0.96
N ILE A 89 -6.38 -5.32 0.02
CA ILE A 89 -7.82 -5.15 0.24
C ILE A 89 -8.33 -6.21 1.22
N SER A 90 -7.98 -7.48 1.01
CA SER A 90 -8.34 -8.57 1.94
C SER A 90 -7.75 -8.36 3.32
N ALA A 91 -6.48 -7.94 3.41
CA ALA A 91 -5.82 -7.67 4.67
C ALA A 91 -6.50 -6.51 5.42
N ALA A 92 -6.81 -5.42 4.71
CA ALA A 92 -7.50 -4.26 5.25
C ALA A 92 -8.89 -4.62 5.77
N LEU A 93 -9.66 -5.39 5.00
CA LEU A 93 -10.97 -5.87 5.40
C LEU A 93 -10.89 -6.73 6.67
N GLY A 94 -9.94 -7.67 6.73
CA GLY A 94 -9.70 -8.49 7.91
C GLY A 94 -9.38 -7.68 9.16
N ILE A 95 -8.56 -6.62 9.03
CA ILE A 95 -8.26 -5.70 10.14
C ILE A 95 -9.51 -4.94 10.59
N LEU A 96 -10.36 -4.48 9.65
CA LEU A 96 -11.62 -3.82 9.98
C LEU A 96 -12.59 -4.75 10.72
N VAL A 97 -12.72 -5.99 10.26
CA VAL A 97 -13.53 -7.01 10.94
C VAL A 97 -13.01 -7.24 12.36
N GLY A 98 -11.69 -7.43 12.51
CA GLY A 98 -11.06 -7.59 13.81
C GLY A 98 -11.25 -6.36 14.72
N SER A 99 -11.19 -5.17 14.16
CA SER A 99 -11.47 -3.92 14.88
C SER A 99 -12.92 -3.87 15.38
N LYS A 100 -13.87 -4.28 14.55
CA LYS A 100 -15.30 -4.34 14.91
C LYS A 100 -15.54 -5.32 16.06
N ILE A 101 -14.98 -6.52 15.96
CA ILE A 101 -15.10 -7.55 17.00
C ILE A 101 -14.52 -7.05 18.32
N ARG A 102 -13.39 -6.37 18.28
CA ARG A 102 -12.72 -5.79 19.46
C ARG A 102 -13.34 -4.48 19.94
N LYS A 103 -14.39 -3.99 19.28
CA LYS A 103 -15.05 -2.69 19.56
C LYS A 103 -14.05 -1.52 19.56
N THR A 104 -13.05 -1.56 18.69
CA THR A 104 -12.13 -0.44 18.46
C THR A 104 -12.58 0.37 17.24
N ASN A 105 -12.31 1.67 17.22
CA ASN A 105 -12.69 2.55 16.12
C ASN A 105 -11.44 2.93 15.32
N LYS A 106 -10.90 1.96 14.58
CA LYS A 106 -9.75 2.18 13.70
C LYS A 106 -10.21 2.50 12.29
N LYS A 107 -9.59 3.47 11.67
CA LYS A 107 -9.68 3.66 10.22
C LYS A 107 -8.64 2.77 9.54
N VAL A 108 -9.01 2.17 8.43
CA VAL A 108 -8.10 1.31 7.66
C VAL A 108 -8.13 1.76 6.21
N VAL A 109 -6.94 2.02 5.70
CA VAL A 109 -6.72 2.47 4.32
C VAL A 109 -5.89 1.41 3.60
N ALA A 110 -6.35 0.96 2.46
CA ALA A 110 -5.57 0.15 1.53
C ALA A 110 -5.17 1.00 0.32
N VAL A 111 -3.88 1.04 0.03
CA VAL A 111 -3.34 1.68 -1.18
C VAL A 111 -2.91 0.59 -2.14
N ILE A 112 -3.49 0.57 -3.32
CA ILE A 112 -3.24 -0.42 -4.36
C ILE A 112 -2.94 0.25 -5.69
N GLY A 113 -1.98 -0.27 -6.43
CA GLY A 113 -1.68 0.20 -7.78
C GLY A 113 -2.57 -0.45 -8.84
N ASP A 114 -2.68 0.18 -9.99
CA ASP A 114 -3.42 -0.28 -11.16
C ASP A 114 -3.02 -1.70 -11.60
N GLY A 115 -1.72 -1.98 -11.67
CA GLY A 115 -1.20 -3.31 -12.00
C GLY A 115 -1.64 -4.38 -11.01
N ALA A 116 -1.71 -4.09 -9.72
CA ALA A 116 -2.17 -5.01 -8.70
C ALA A 116 -3.69 -5.24 -8.73
N MET A 117 -4.45 -4.30 -9.28
CA MET A 117 -5.90 -4.45 -9.50
C MET A 117 -6.25 -5.48 -10.58
N THR A 118 -5.30 -5.95 -11.38
CA THR A 118 -5.57 -6.92 -12.45
C THR A 118 -5.70 -8.37 -11.96
N ALA A 119 -5.32 -8.67 -10.74
CA ALA A 119 -5.38 -10.03 -10.21
C ALA A 119 -6.74 -10.38 -9.59
N GLY A 120 -7.17 -11.62 -9.74
CA GLY A 120 -8.45 -12.12 -9.24
C GLY A 120 -8.68 -11.90 -7.75
N MET A 121 -7.62 -11.99 -6.94
CA MET A 121 -7.68 -11.76 -5.49
C MET A 121 -8.18 -10.36 -5.12
N ALA A 122 -7.86 -9.33 -5.91
CA ALA A 122 -8.38 -7.98 -5.69
C ALA A 122 -9.91 -7.95 -5.87
N TYR A 123 -10.44 -8.65 -6.87
CA TYR A 123 -11.89 -8.72 -7.13
C TYR A 123 -12.65 -9.51 -6.08
N GLU A 124 -12.09 -10.64 -5.64
CA GLU A 124 -12.67 -11.39 -4.50
C GLU A 124 -12.77 -10.50 -3.26
N ALA A 125 -11.71 -9.76 -2.96
CA ALA A 125 -11.67 -8.86 -1.82
C ALA A 125 -12.68 -7.71 -1.95
N LEU A 126 -12.79 -7.09 -3.13
CA LEU A 126 -13.76 -6.03 -3.41
C LEU A 126 -15.20 -6.53 -3.30
N ASN A 127 -15.50 -7.71 -3.86
CA ASN A 127 -16.81 -8.33 -3.76
C ASN A 127 -17.20 -8.57 -2.30
N ASN A 128 -16.28 -9.11 -1.50
CA ASN A 128 -16.49 -9.35 -0.09
C ASN A 128 -16.63 -8.04 0.72
N ALA A 129 -15.80 -7.05 0.45
CA ALA A 129 -15.88 -5.74 1.10
C ALA A 129 -17.22 -5.04 0.82
N GLY A 130 -17.69 -5.09 -0.43
CA GLY A 130 -18.98 -4.56 -0.84
C GLY A 130 -20.16 -5.24 -0.14
N ALA A 131 -20.10 -6.57 0.02
CA ALA A 131 -21.12 -7.34 0.74
C ALA A 131 -21.14 -7.02 2.24
N MET A 132 -19.99 -6.87 2.86
CA MET A 132 -19.86 -6.59 4.30
C MET A 132 -20.17 -5.15 4.67
N LYS A 133 -20.08 -4.19 3.74
CA LYS A 133 -20.34 -2.75 3.94
C LYS A 133 -19.56 -2.13 5.10
N TYR A 134 -18.35 -2.61 5.38
CA TYR A 134 -17.47 -1.96 6.33
C TYR A 134 -16.82 -0.70 5.71
N PRO A 135 -16.50 0.33 6.53
CA PRO A 135 -15.94 1.59 6.05
C PRO A 135 -14.45 1.44 5.68
N LEU A 136 -14.16 0.60 4.69
CA LEU A 136 -12.84 0.47 4.10
C LEU A 136 -12.56 1.68 3.20
N ILE A 137 -11.40 2.30 3.38
CA ILE A 137 -10.90 3.34 2.48
C ILE A 137 -9.94 2.66 1.51
N LEU A 138 -10.30 2.68 0.23
CA LEU A 138 -9.47 2.13 -0.84
C LEU A 138 -8.97 3.28 -1.71
N ILE A 139 -7.66 3.34 -1.90
CA ILE A 139 -6.99 4.31 -2.77
C ILE A 139 -6.37 3.54 -3.92
N LEU A 140 -6.88 3.78 -5.12
CA LEU A 140 -6.25 3.34 -6.36
C LEU A 140 -5.20 4.39 -6.74
N ASN A 141 -3.93 3.98 -6.71
CA ASN A 141 -2.80 4.77 -7.19
C ASN A 141 -2.48 4.33 -8.61
N ASP A 142 -3.01 5.05 -9.57
CA ASP A 142 -2.82 4.80 -10.99
C ASP A 142 -1.90 5.89 -11.56
N ASN A 143 -0.77 5.49 -12.12
CA ASN A 143 0.19 6.37 -12.76
C ASN A 143 0.58 5.88 -14.17
N ASP A 144 -0.20 4.94 -14.71
CA ASP A 144 0.03 4.32 -16.02
C ASP A 144 1.44 3.70 -16.18
N MET A 145 2.11 3.43 -15.06
CA MET A 145 3.48 2.93 -14.99
C MET A 145 3.52 1.55 -14.34
N SER A 146 3.74 0.53 -15.14
CA SER A 146 4.08 -0.82 -14.65
C SER A 146 5.44 -1.24 -15.21
N ILE A 147 6.02 -2.35 -14.70
CA ILE A 147 7.29 -2.91 -15.16
C ILE A 147 7.19 -3.34 -16.62
N ALA A 148 6.02 -3.76 -17.05
CA ALA A 148 5.68 -4.08 -18.44
C ALA A 148 4.38 -3.39 -18.82
N PRO A 149 4.12 -3.15 -20.12
CA PRO A 149 2.83 -2.62 -20.55
C PRO A 149 1.68 -3.44 -19.98
N PRO A 150 0.61 -2.81 -19.48
CA PRO A 150 -0.54 -3.52 -18.91
C PRO A 150 -1.19 -4.42 -19.97
N VAL A 151 -1.50 -5.65 -19.58
CA VAL A 151 -2.19 -6.62 -20.42
C VAL A 151 -3.61 -6.86 -19.90
N GLY A 152 -4.54 -7.12 -20.83
CA GLY A 152 -5.93 -7.40 -20.49
C GLY A 152 -6.83 -6.15 -20.49
N ALA A 153 -8.14 -6.39 -20.32
CA ALA A 153 -9.17 -5.36 -20.48
C ALA A 153 -9.31 -4.42 -19.26
N MET A 154 -8.67 -4.72 -18.14
CA MET A 154 -8.91 -3.99 -16.89
C MET A 154 -8.39 -2.56 -16.90
N SER A 155 -7.21 -2.32 -17.47
CA SER A 155 -6.68 -0.96 -17.61
C SER A 155 -7.64 -0.07 -18.40
N ALA A 156 -8.15 -0.58 -19.54
CA ALA A 156 -9.15 0.11 -20.34
C ALA A 156 -10.49 0.31 -19.60
N TYR A 157 -10.89 -0.64 -18.77
CA TYR A 157 -12.10 -0.53 -17.95
C TYR A 157 -11.97 0.53 -16.86
N LEU A 158 -10.86 0.54 -16.13
CA LEU A 158 -10.58 1.54 -15.09
C LEU A 158 -10.49 2.95 -15.69
N SER A 159 -9.83 3.11 -16.85
CA SER A 159 -9.78 4.38 -17.57
C SER A 159 -11.17 4.87 -17.95
N LYS A 160 -12.07 3.98 -18.39
CA LYS A 160 -13.47 4.33 -18.70
C LYS A 160 -14.23 4.78 -17.46
N LEU A 161 -14.06 4.10 -16.32
CA LEU A 161 -14.72 4.48 -15.07
C LEU A 161 -14.32 5.90 -14.62
N ILE A 162 -13.05 6.25 -14.77
CA ILE A 162 -12.53 7.57 -14.38
C ILE A 162 -12.96 8.65 -15.36
N SER A 163 -13.05 8.34 -16.66
CA SER A 163 -13.40 9.29 -17.72
C SER A 163 -14.89 9.47 -17.94
N SER A 164 -15.76 8.67 -17.33
CA SER A 164 -17.21 8.69 -17.49
C SER A 164 -17.96 9.54 -16.44
N GLY A 165 -17.26 10.42 -15.73
CA GLY A 165 -17.82 11.36 -14.75
C GLY A 165 -18.23 12.70 -15.35
#